data_dc6fb912de57f9c8516d5196883620dd
#
_entry.id   dc6fb912de57f9c8516d5196883620dd
#
_cell.length_a   1.000
_cell.length_b   1.000
_cell.length_c   1.000
_cell.angle_alpha   90.00
_cell.angle_beta   90.00
_cell.angle_gamma   90.00
#
_symmetry.space_group_name_H-M   'P 1'
#
loop_
_entity.id
_entity.type
_entity.pdbx_description
1 polymer ?
#
loop_
_entity_poly.entity_id
_entity_poly.type
_entity_poly.pdbx_seq_one_letter_code
_entity_poly.pdbx_strand_id
1 'polypeptide(L)'
;LTFQRARATAAKFELMGDVANECAALQGDAEKLPFSDGSFDIVYSNGVLHHTLDTEASIAEVFRVLKPGGQAVILLYCKSSWHYWVNMFLCVGVLKGKAFGDPNWLGKATEWGGKNAQTVENPITRCYTGSQIKNIFQRFKDIKFRKGEFYFYLIPKLGRIYRRYQIRRYGTHPGGVLVYGQPWPMQSKLEQFLGRVMGFAWYISARKPD
;
A
#
# COMPACT_ATOMS: atom_id res chain seq x y z
N LEU A 1 4.40 -11.23 -7.73
CA LEU A 1 3.60 -10.86 -8.91
C LEU A 1 3.69 -11.97 -9.95
N THR A 2 2.56 -12.50 -10.40
CA THR A 2 2.56 -13.55 -11.42
C THR A 2 2.98 -12.99 -12.78
N PHE A 3 3.60 -13.79 -13.61
CA PHE A 3 3.98 -13.46 -15.00
C PHE A 3 2.81 -12.84 -15.80
N GLN A 4 1.58 -13.29 -15.57
CA GLN A 4 0.37 -12.73 -16.18
C GLN A 4 0.13 -11.26 -15.82
N ARG A 5 0.43 -10.83 -14.58
CA ARG A 5 0.26 -9.42 -14.15
C ARG A 5 1.31 -8.52 -14.80
N ALA A 6 2.54 -8.97 -14.92
CA ALA A 6 3.59 -8.23 -15.63
C ALA A 6 3.22 -8.03 -17.11
N ARG A 7 2.75 -9.08 -17.79
CA ARG A 7 2.25 -8.99 -19.18
C ARG A 7 1.06 -8.04 -19.32
N ALA A 8 0.08 -8.10 -18.39
CA ALA A 8 -1.06 -7.19 -18.41
C ALA A 8 -0.66 -5.73 -18.18
N THR A 9 0.39 -5.48 -17.41
CA THR A 9 0.94 -4.13 -17.21
C THR A 9 1.67 -3.65 -18.47
N ALA A 10 2.48 -4.50 -19.12
CA ALA A 10 3.15 -4.18 -20.37
C ALA A 10 2.14 -3.86 -21.48
N ALA A 11 1.09 -4.68 -21.65
CA ALA A 11 0.02 -4.43 -22.61
C ALA A 11 -0.72 -3.10 -22.37
N LYS A 12 -0.81 -2.64 -21.12
CA LYS A 12 -1.38 -1.32 -20.82
C LYS A 12 -0.46 -0.17 -21.24
N PHE A 13 0.84 -0.33 -21.10
CA PHE A 13 1.78 0.66 -21.60
C PHE A 13 1.70 0.79 -23.12
N GLU A 14 1.56 -0.32 -23.85
CA GLU A 14 1.34 -0.31 -25.31
C GLU A 14 0.10 0.51 -25.72
N LEU A 15 -0.96 0.51 -24.89
CA LEU A 15 -2.17 1.30 -25.14
C LEU A 15 -2.01 2.81 -24.82
N MET A 16 -0.94 3.21 -24.13
CA MET A 16 -0.68 4.60 -23.74
C MET A 16 0.09 5.40 -24.81
N GLY A 17 0.42 4.79 -25.95
CA GLY A 17 1.08 5.47 -27.09
C GLY A 17 2.51 5.89 -26.79
N ASP A 18 2.89 7.10 -27.18
CA ASP A 18 4.29 7.58 -27.11
C ASP A 18 4.92 7.53 -25.71
N VAL A 19 4.10 7.65 -24.65
CA VAL A 19 4.57 7.51 -23.26
C VAL A 19 5.06 6.08 -22.95
N ALA A 20 4.57 5.09 -23.70
CA ALA A 20 4.93 3.69 -23.50
C ALA A 20 6.38 3.38 -23.92
N ASN A 21 6.93 4.12 -24.84
CA ASN A 21 8.30 3.91 -25.33
C ASN A 21 9.38 4.22 -24.27
N GLU A 22 9.00 4.96 -23.23
CA GLU A 22 9.87 5.31 -22.09
C GLU A 22 9.63 4.40 -20.87
N CYS A 23 8.67 3.47 -20.93
CA CYS A 23 8.27 2.62 -19.82
C CYS A 23 8.62 1.15 -20.08
N ALA A 24 9.17 0.48 -19.07
CA ALA A 24 9.41 -0.95 -19.08
C ALA A 24 8.69 -1.63 -17.91
N ALA A 25 8.11 -2.81 -18.16
CA ALA A 25 7.53 -3.67 -17.13
C ALA A 25 8.38 -4.93 -16.97
N LEU A 26 8.93 -5.12 -15.79
CA LEU A 26 9.76 -6.27 -15.44
C LEU A 26 9.13 -7.07 -14.32
N GLN A 27 9.25 -8.39 -14.40
CA GLN A 27 8.98 -9.26 -13.26
C GLN A 27 10.24 -9.32 -12.41
N GLY A 28 10.09 -9.09 -11.10
CA GLY A 28 11.21 -9.13 -10.16
C GLY A 28 10.76 -9.40 -8.74
N ASP A 29 11.73 -9.73 -7.90
CA ASP A 29 11.58 -9.85 -6.45
C ASP A 29 11.97 -8.51 -5.82
N ALA A 30 11.11 -7.97 -4.95
CA ALA A 30 11.38 -6.71 -4.27
C ALA A 30 12.52 -6.82 -3.23
N GLU A 31 12.81 -8.04 -2.77
CA GLU A 31 13.92 -8.34 -1.86
C GLU A 31 15.27 -8.53 -2.61
N LYS A 32 15.21 -8.61 -3.96
CA LYS A 32 16.38 -8.70 -4.85
C LYS A 32 16.06 -8.08 -6.21
N LEU A 33 16.12 -6.75 -6.28
CA LEU A 33 15.77 -6.01 -7.50
C LEU A 33 16.79 -6.26 -8.62
N PRO A 34 16.36 -6.52 -9.88
CA PRO A 34 17.23 -6.82 -11.00
C PRO A 34 17.85 -5.54 -11.61
N PHE A 35 18.32 -4.62 -10.76
CA PHE A 35 18.91 -3.36 -11.18
C PHE A 35 20.27 -3.16 -10.50
N SER A 36 21.17 -2.44 -11.16
CA SER A 36 22.47 -2.05 -10.60
C SER A 36 22.32 -1.03 -9.47
N ASP A 37 23.36 -0.92 -8.64
CA ASP A 37 23.44 0.10 -7.59
C ASP A 37 23.34 1.50 -8.21
N GLY A 38 22.63 2.40 -7.54
CA GLY A 38 22.57 3.79 -7.99
C GLY A 38 21.90 4.01 -9.36
N SER A 39 20.92 3.19 -9.72
CA SER A 39 20.26 3.28 -11.04
C SER A 39 19.18 4.35 -11.11
N PHE A 40 18.53 4.70 -9.98
CA PHE A 40 17.32 5.51 -9.97
C PHE A 40 17.45 6.78 -9.13
N ASP A 41 16.86 7.86 -9.65
CA ASP A 41 16.72 9.13 -8.92
C ASP A 41 15.57 9.05 -7.91
N ILE A 42 14.50 8.30 -8.26
CA ILE A 42 13.31 8.11 -7.42
C ILE A 42 12.90 6.64 -7.44
N VAL A 43 12.58 6.09 -6.27
CA VAL A 43 11.90 4.79 -6.13
C VAL A 43 10.57 5.01 -5.44
N TYR A 44 9.49 4.58 -6.09
CA TYR A 44 8.13 4.68 -5.58
C TYR A 44 7.54 3.30 -5.35
N SER A 45 7.02 3.07 -4.14
CA SER A 45 6.30 1.84 -3.79
C SER A 45 5.04 2.14 -3.00
N ASN A 46 3.91 1.76 -3.53
CA ASN A 46 2.60 1.99 -2.91
C ASN A 46 1.92 0.65 -2.59
N GLY A 47 1.88 0.30 -1.31
CA GLY A 47 1.11 -0.86 -0.85
C GLY A 47 1.71 -2.23 -1.21
N VAL A 48 3.04 -2.33 -1.40
CA VAL A 48 3.70 -3.57 -1.88
C VAL A 48 4.66 -4.15 -0.83
N LEU A 49 5.61 -3.37 -0.34
CA LEU A 49 6.76 -3.90 0.41
C LEU A 49 6.39 -4.54 1.76
N HIS A 50 5.27 -4.19 2.36
CA HIS A 50 4.79 -4.84 3.58
C HIS A 50 4.15 -6.23 3.35
N HIS A 51 4.12 -6.68 2.11
CA HIS A 51 3.70 -8.03 1.70
C HIS A 51 4.88 -8.93 1.29
N THR A 52 6.11 -8.45 1.36
CA THR A 52 7.31 -9.24 1.11
C THR A 52 7.66 -10.12 2.32
N LEU A 53 8.46 -11.17 2.11
CA LEU A 53 8.95 -12.04 3.18
C LEU A 53 9.82 -11.26 4.17
N ASP A 54 10.65 -10.37 3.65
CA ASP A 54 11.50 -9.47 4.43
C ASP A 54 11.38 -8.03 3.92
N THR A 55 10.61 -7.22 4.65
CA THR A 55 10.44 -5.80 4.30
C THR A 55 11.72 -4.99 4.51
N GLU A 56 12.57 -5.37 5.47
CA GLU A 56 13.84 -4.68 5.71
C GLU A 56 14.80 -4.94 4.55
N ALA A 57 14.89 -6.17 4.04
CA ALA A 57 15.63 -6.50 2.83
C ALA A 57 15.10 -5.71 1.61
N SER A 58 13.79 -5.62 1.45
CA SER A 58 13.19 -4.83 0.36
C SER A 58 13.53 -3.33 0.46
N ILE A 59 13.56 -2.76 1.66
CA ILE A 59 13.98 -1.35 1.87
C ILE A 59 15.49 -1.19 1.65
N ALA A 60 16.30 -2.19 2.00
CA ALA A 60 17.74 -2.18 1.69
C ALA A 60 17.98 -2.21 0.16
N GLU A 61 17.20 -2.96 -0.60
CA GLU A 61 17.24 -2.95 -2.06
C GLU A 61 16.82 -1.59 -2.65
N VAL A 62 15.75 -0.98 -2.12
CA VAL A 62 15.38 0.40 -2.48
C VAL A 62 16.54 1.35 -2.24
N PHE A 63 17.22 1.24 -1.09
CA PHE A 63 18.40 2.06 -0.79
C PHE A 63 19.55 1.79 -1.76
N ARG A 64 19.82 0.54 -2.10
CA ARG A 64 20.90 0.14 -3.01
C ARG A 64 20.72 0.73 -4.39
N VAL A 65 19.53 0.57 -4.98
CA VAL A 65 19.26 0.99 -6.35
C VAL A 65 19.08 2.51 -6.51
N LEU A 66 18.85 3.26 -5.43
CA LEU A 66 18.81 4.72 -5.47
C LEU A 66 20.22 5.29 -5.68
N LYS A 67 20.33 6.31 -6.51
CA LYS A 67 21.52 7.17 -6.64
C LYS A 67 21.80 7.89 -5.32
N PRO A 68 23.04 8.31 -5.04
CA PRO A 68 23.32 9.31 -4.00
C PRO A 68 22.38 10.51 -4.15
N GLY A 69 21.81 11.01 -3.05
CA GLY A 69 20.78 12.07 -3.09
C GLY A 69 19.39 11.67 -3.59
N GLY A 70 19.21 10.45 -4.11
CA GLY A 70 17.95 9.94 -4.63
C GLY A 70 16.88 9.77 -3.57
N GLN A 71 15.62 9.77 -3.98
CA GLN A 71 14.45 9.80 -3.10
C GLN A 71 13.65 8.50 -3.11
N ALA A 72 13.37 7.96 -1.94
CA ALA A 72 12.37 6.90 -1.72
C ALA A 72 11.02 7.52 -1.34
N VAL A 73 9.93 7.07 -1.98
CA VAL A 73 8.54 7.40 -1.64
C VAL A 73 7.78 6.09 -1.44
N ILE A 74 7.54 5.74 -0.18
CA ILE A 74 7.06 4.41 0.19
C ILE A 74 5.78 4.51 1.01
N LEU A 75 4.82 3.62 0.72
CA LEU A 75 3.64 3.41 1.55
C LEU A 75 3.72 2.06 2.24
N LEU A 76 3.65 2.06 3.58
CA LEU A 76 3.53 0.86 4.42
C LEU A 76 2.29 0.93 5.31
N TYR A 77 1.78 -0.21 5.79
CA TYR A 77 0.63 -0.23 6.69
C TYR A 77 0.99 0.19 8.12
N CYS A 78 0.06 0.94 8.73
CA CYS A 78 0.21 1.52 10.06
C CYS A 78 -0.45 0.65 11.13
N LYS A 79 0.35 0.11 12.06
CA LYS A 79 -0.15 -0.67 13.20
C LYS A 79 -0.92 0.19 14.20
N SER A 80 -0.51 1.45 14.40
CA SER A 80 -1.16 2.39 15.31
C SER A 80 -2.32 3.13 14.64
N SER A 81 -3.17 2.42 13.91
CA SER A 81 -4.34 2.94 13.19
C SER A 81 -5.64 2.40 13.78
N TRP A 82 -6.71 3.17 13.60
CA TRP A 82 -8.05 2.72 13.97
C TRP A 82 -8.45 1.45 13.18
N HIS A 83 -8.14 1.43 11.86
CA HIS A 83 -8.47 0.30 11.00
C HIS A 83 -7.80 -1.00 11.45
N TYR A 84 -6.52 -0.94 11.84
CA TYR A 84 -5.82 -2.11 12.37
C TYR A 84 -6.47 -2.61 13.67
N TRP A 85 -6.68 -1.74 14.67
CA TRP A 85 -7.14 -2.19 15.97
C TRP A 85 -8.62 -2.57 16.02
N VAL A 86 -9.49 -1.81 15.35
CA VAL A 86 -10.94 -2.05 15.41
C VAL A 86 -11.37 -3.04 14.32
N ASN A 87 -11.06 -2.78 13.04
CA ASN A 87 -11.53 -3.65 11.98
C ASN A 87 -10.77 -4.96 11.90
N MET A 88 -9.44 -4.90 11.85
CA MET A 88 -8.65 -6.11 11.67
C MET A 88 -8.54 -6.89 12.98
N PHE A 89 -7.94 -6.32 14.01
CA PHE A 89 -7.67 -7.04 15.24
C PHE A 89 -8.97 -7.41 16.00
N LEU A 90 -9.79 -6.43 16.36
CA LEU A 90 -10.99 -6.72 17.15
C LEU A 90 -12.05 -7.47 16.32
N CYS A 91 -12.49 -6.92 15.16
CA CYS A 91 -13.62 -7.51 14.43
C CYS A 91 -13.24 -8.80 13.69
N VAL A 92 -12.07 -8.88 13.06
CA VAL A 92 -11.66 -10.06 12.29
C VAL A 92 -10.84 -11.02 13.15
N GLY A 93 -9.84 -10.51 13.85
CA GLY A 93 -8.95 -11.33 14.68
C GLY A 93 -9.67 -11.98 15.85
N VAL A 94 -10.26 -11.17 16.72
CA VAL A 94 -10.89 -11.65 17.96
C VAL A 94 -12.31 -12.15 17.74
N LEU A 95 -13.23 -11.29 17.27
CA LEU A 95 -14.66 -11.64 17.21
C LEU A 95 -14.98 -12.74 16.18
N LYS A 96 -14.19 -12.87 15.10
CA LYS A 96 -14.30 -13.99 14.15
C LYS A 96 -13.29 -15.10 14.40
N GLY A 97 -12.50 -15.01 15.47
CA GLY A 97 -11.53 -16.03 15.87
C GLY A 97 -10.33 -16.23 14.94
N LYS A 98 -10.14 -15.38 13.93
CA LYS A 98 -9.09 -15.59 12.91
C LYS A 98 -7.68 -15.48 13.46
N ALA A 99 -7.44 -14.64 14.47
CA ALA A 99 -6.12 -14.47 15.08
C ALA A 99 -5.66 -15.70 15.89
N PHE A 100 -6.56 -16.61 16.26
CA PHE A 100 -6.25 -17.74 17.13
C PHE A 100 -5.93 -19.04 16.37
N GLY A 101 -6.22 -19.10 15.07
CA GLY A 101 -6.06 -20.32 14.30
C GLY A 101 -5.19 -20.21 13.04
N ASP A 102 -4.75 -19.01 12.69
CA ASP A 102 -4.01 -18.78 11.45
C ASP A 102 -2.90 -17.72 11.65
N PRO A 103 -1.62 -18.12 11.57
CA PRO A 103 -0.51 -17.18 11.68
C PRO A 103 -0.55 -16.05 10.65
N ASN A 104 -1.16 -16.29 9.48
CA ASN A 104 -1.30 -15.30 8.41
C ASN A 104 -2.70 -14.63 8.36
N TRP A 105 -3.43 -14.64 9.47
CA TRP A 105 -4.77 -14.04 9.56
C TRP A 105 -4.82 -12.58 9.07
N LEU A 106 -3.73 -11.83 9.29
CA LEU A 106 -3.64 -10.43 8.87
C LEU A 106 -3.57 -10.30 7.35
N GLY A 107 -2.82 -11.17 6.67
CA GLY A 107 -2.81 -11.25 5.20
C GLY A 107 -4.21 -11.47 4.63
N LYS A 108 -4.95 -12.41 5.19
CA LYS A 108 -6.34 -12.69 4.81
C LYS A 108 -7.32 -11.56 5.18
N ALA A 109 -7.05 -10.81 6.25
CA ALA A 109 -7.88 -9.67 6.66
C ALA A 109 -7.70 -8.43 5.78
N THR A 110 -6.54 -8.30 5.13
CA THR A 110 -6.22 -7.15 4.26
C THR A 110 -6.62 -7.38 2.80
N GLU A 111 -6.98 -8.61 2.43
CA GLU A 111 -7.42 -8.91 1.08
C GLU A 111 -8.85 -8.44 0.81
N TRP A 112 -8.97 -7.54 -0.14
CA TRP A 112 -10.23 -7.07 -0.68
C TRP A 112 -10.52 -7.80 -2.00
N GLY A 113 -10.89 -9.09 -1.89
CA GLY A 113 -11.47 -9.83 -2.99
C GLY A 113 -12.98 -9.73 -2.96
N GLY A 114 -13.62 -9.19 -4.01
CA GLY A 114 -15.05 -9.40 -4.22
C GLY A 114 -15.33 -10.91 -4.35
N LYS A 115 -16.56 -11.35 -4.07
CA LYS A 115 -16.99 -12.77 -4.08
C LYS A 115 -16.62 -13.56 -5.35
N ASN A 116 -16.23 -12.88 -6.42
CA ASN A 116 -15.87 -13.45 -7.73
C ASN A 116 -14.39 -13.22 -8.13
N ALA A 117 -13.56 -12.63 -7.28
CA ALA A 117 -12.15 -12.50 -7.57
C ALA A 117 -11.45 -13.80 -7.16
N GLN A 118 -10.68 -14.40 -8.05
CA GLN A 118 -9.64 -15.35 -7.67
C GLN A 118 -8.61 -14.58 -6.84
N THR A 119 -8.83 -14.50 -5.55
CA THR A 119 -7.93 -13.83 -4.62
C THR A 119 -6.69 -14.69 -4.48
N VAL A 120 -5.60 -14.22 -5.04
CA VAL A 120 -4.28 -14.72 -4.66
C VAL A 120 -4.04 -14.16 -3.25
N GLU A 121 -4.12 -15.01 -2.24
CA GLU A 121 -3.85 -14.64 -0.85
C GLU A 121 -2.47 -14.00 -0.76
N ASN A 122 -2.39 -12.83 -0.09
CA ASN A 122 -1.10 -12.26 0.23
C ASN A 122 -0.41 -13.20 1.24
N PRO A 123 0.76 -13.74 0.92
CA PRO A 123 1.40 -14.71 1.78
C PRO A 123 1.72 -14.14 3.16
N ILE A 124 2.00 -12.85 3.23
CA ILE A 124 2.34 -12.13 4.45
C ILE A 124 1.79 -10.71 4.37
N THR A 125 1.35 -10.18 5.51
CA THR A 125 1.05 -8.74 5.67
C THR A 125 1.60 -8.26 6.99
N ARG A 126 2.36 -7.18 6.96
CA ARG A 126 2.93 -6.54 8.14
C ARG A 126 2.41 -5.13 8.31
N CYS A 127 2.23 -4.73 9.55
CA CYS A 127 1.89 -3.36 9.93
C CYS A 127 2.97 -2.83 10.88
N TYR A 128 3.34 -1.57 10.74
CA TYR A 128 4.46 -0.96 11.42
C TYR A 128 4.04 0.17 12.35
N THR A 129 4.73 0.31 13.48
CA THR A 129 4.68 1.49 14.34
C THR A 129 5.63 2.56 13.81
N GLY A 130 5.49 3.81 14.29
CA GLY A 130 6.40 4.90 13.88
C GLY A 130 7.86 4.66 14.29
N SER A 131 8.10 3.97 15.43
CA SER A 131 9.45 3.59 15.85
C SER A 131 10.07 2.55 14.91
N GLN A 132 9.31 1.55 14.50
CA GLN A 132 9.77 0.57 13.52
C GLN A 132 10.08 1.22 12.17
N ILE A 133 9.25 2.18 11.71
CA ILE A 133 9.55 2.94 10.47
C ILE A 133 10.91 3.66 10.61
N LYS A 134 11.15 4.37 11.72
CA LYS A 134 12.45 5.04 11.93
C LYS A 134 13.61 4.07 11.88
N ASN A 135 13.45 2.88 12.47
CA ASN A 135 14.51 1.86 12.48
C ASN A 135 14.78 1.30 11.07
N ILE A 136 13.73 0.92 10.34
CA ILE A 136 13.87 0.36 8.99
C ILE A 136 14.53 1.37 8.03
N PHE A 137 14.23 2.66 8.17
CA PHE A 137 14.77 3.72 7.34
C PHE A 137 16.02 4.41 7.90
N GLN A 138 16.67 3.89 8.96
CA GLN A 138 17.80 4.54 9.65
C GLN A 138 19.00 4.87 8.74
N ARG A 139 19.16 4.18 7.61
CA ARG A 139 20.22 4.45 6.62
C ARG A 139 19.95 5.67 5.75
N PHE A 140 18.69 6.13 5.70
CA PHE A 140 18.28 7.30 4.93
C PHE A 140 18.45 8.58 5.73
N LYS A 141 18.57 9.71 5.02
CA LYS A 141 18.44 11.08 5.56
C LYS A 141 17.08 11.68 5.23
N ASP A 142 16.74 12.80 5.86
CA ASP A 142 15.52 13.57 5.62
C ASP A 142 14.22 12.73 5.70
N ILE A 143 14.17 11.81 6.64
CA ILE A 143 13.04 10.91 6.81
C ILE A 143 11.82 11.70 7.28
N LYS A 144 10.81 11.83 6.41
CA LYS A 144 9.50 12.41 6.71
C LYS A 144 8.46 11.35 6.56
N PHE A 145 7.62 11.15 7.56
CA PHE A 145 6.50 10.23 7.46
C PHE A 145 5.26 10.77 8.16
N ARG A 146 4.11 10.48 7.60
CA ARG A 146 2.81 10.88 8.12
C ARG A 146 1.81 9.76 7.92
N LYS A 147 0.79 9.73 8.78
CA LYS A 147 -0.35 8.83 8.57
C LYS A 147 -1.29 9.37 7.49
N GLY A 148 -2.03 8.47 6.87
CA GLY A 148 -3.11 8.75 5.94
C GLY A 148 -4.04 7.57 5.82
N GLU A 149 -5.01 7.66 4.91
CA GLU A 149 -5.99 6.62 4.63
C GLU A 149 -6.90 6.29 5.82
N PHE A 150 -7.78 7.20 6.11
CA PHE A 150 -8.96 6.95 6.94
C PHE A 150 -10.21 7.11 6.06
N TYR A 151 -11.08 6.10 6.08
CA TYR A 151 -12.29 6.09 5.27
C TYR A 151 -13.50 5.71 6.11
N PHE A 152 -14.53 6.53 6.10
CA PHE A 152 -15.78 6.24 6.82
C PHE A 152 -16.47 4.97 6.31
N TYR A 153 -16.32 4.62 5.05
CA TYR A 153 -16.91 3.38 4.52
C TYR A 153 -16.30 2.10 5.13
N LEU A 154 -15.14 2.20 5.80
CA LEU A 154 -14.52 1.08 6.52
C LEU A 154 -15.09 0.88 7.93
N ILE A 155 -15.90 1.81 8.44
CA ILE A 155 -16.49 1.69 9.77
C ILE A 155 -17.59 0.61 9.74
N PRO A 156 -17.52 -0.41 10.61
CA PRO A 156 -18.54 -1.45 10.70
C PRO A 156 -19.94 -0.84 10.85
N LYS A 157 -20.94 -1.40 10.15
CA LYS A 157 -22.34 -0.94 10.06
C LYS A 157 -22.52 0.43 9.40
N LEU A 158 -21.91 1.50 9.92
CA LEU A 158 -21.97 2.86 9.33
C LEU A 158 -21.39 2.93 7.91
N GLY A 159 -20.35 2.19 7.63
CA GLY A 159 -19.71 2.16 6.32
C GLY A 159 -20.65 1.74 5.19
N ARG A 160 -21.63 0.86 5.45
CA ARG A 160 -22.65 0.49 4.46
C ARG A 160 -23.56 1.66 4.09
N ILE A 161 -23.94 2.46 5.08
CA ILE A 161 -24.80 3.64 4.87
C ILE A 161 -24.01 4.71 4.11
N TYR A 162 -22.81 5.00 4.56
CA TYR A 162 -21.92 5.97 3.94
C TYR A 162 -21.58 5.59 2.48
N ARG A 163 -21.31 4.31 2.22
CA ARG A 163 -21.08 3.78 0.87
C ARG A 163 -22.27 4.00 -0.04
N ARG A 164 -23.49 3.68 0.42
CA ARG A 164 -24.72 3.92 -0.36
C ARG A 164 -24.91 5.41 -0.66
N TYR A 165 -24.65 6.28 0.31
CA TYR A 165 -24.68 7.72 0.13
C TYR A 165 -23.68 8.16 -0.95
N GLN A 166 -22.44 7.70 -0.87
CA GLN A 166 -21.41 8.07 -1.85
C GLN A 166 -21.72 7.58 -3.26
N ILE A 167 -22.19 6.35 -3.40
CA ILE A 167 -22.62 5.81 -4.71
C ILE A 167 -23.76 6.67 -5.30
N ARG A 168 -24.75 7.04 -4.50
CA ARG A 168 -25.85 7.90 -4.95
C ARG A 168 -25.39 9.29 -5.32
N ARG A 169 -24.44 9.86 -4.59
CA ARG A 169 -23.97 11.25 -4.75
C ARG A 169 -22.97 11.41 -5.89
N TYR A 170 -22.11 10.43 -6.10
CA TYR A 170 -20.98 10.51 -7.03
C TYR A 170 -21.00 9.44 -8.13
N GLY A 171 -21.95 8.53 -8.13
CA GLY A 171 -22.05 7.46 -9.13
C GLY A 171 -20.99 6.36 -9.02
N THR A 172 -20.12 6.42 -8.00
CA THR A 172 -18.99 5.48 -7.83
C THR A 172 -18.91 4.91 -6.43
N HIS A 173 -18.38 3.71 -6.33
CA HIS A 173 -18.06 3.10 -5.05
C HIS A 173 -16.79 3.76 -4.46
N PRO A 174 -16.74 4.16 -3.18
CA PRO A 174 -15.59 4.82 -2.58
C PRO A 174 -14.31 3.97 -2.53
N GLY A 175 -14.41 2.64 -2.62
CA GLY A 175 -13.29 1.73 -2.82
C GLY A 175 -13.26 1.15 -4.23
N GLY A 176 -14.11 1.63 -5.11
CA GLY A 176 -14.13 1.26 -6.52
C GLY A 176 -12.95 1.91 -7.22
N VAL A 177 -11.97 1.11 -7.42
CA VAL A 177 -10.77 1.46 -8.15
C VAL A 177 -11.16 1.69 -9.60
N LEU A 178 -11.54 2.88 -9.90
CA LEU A 178 -11.33 3.39 -11.24
C LEU A 178 -9.90 3.91 -11.28
N VAL A 179 -8.97 3.01 -11.35
CA VAL A 179 -7.55 3.29 -11.58
C VAL A 179 -7.36 3.94 -12.96
N TYR A 180 -8.41 3.94 -13.78
CA TYR A 180 -8.35 4.38 -15.17
C TYR A 180 -9.37 5.49 -15.43
N GLY A 181 -8.90 6.74 -15.34
CA GLY A 181 -9.54 7.89 -15.96
C GLY A 181 -10.68 8.57 -15.20
N GLN A 182 -11.00 8.15 -13.98
CA GLN A 182 -11.93 8.89 -13.13
C GLN A 182 -11.23 9.35 -11.85
N PRO A 183 -11.51 10.55 -11.37
CA PRO A 183 -10.91 11.02 -10.13
C PRO A 183 -11.30 10.07 -9.01
N TRP A 184 -10.29 9.56 -8.30
CA TRP A 184 -10.44 8.91 -7.03
C TRP A 184 -11.39 9.72 -6.15
N PRO A 185 -12.43 9.13 -5.50
CA PRO A 185 -13.30 9.88 -4.63
C PRO A 185 -12.46 10.58 -3.56
N MET A 186 -12.42 11.90 -3.62
CA MET A 186 -11.59 12.68 -2.71
C MET A 186 -12.10 12.45 -1.30
N GLN A 187 -11.20 12.05 -0.41
CA GLN A 187 -11.50 12.01 1.01
C GLN A 187 -12.04 13.37 1.45
N SER A 188 -13.10 13.37 2.23
CA SER A 188 -13.60 14.59 2.87
C SER A 188 -12.50 15.21 3.74
N LYS A 189 -12.57 16.51 3.99
CA LYS A 189 -11.61 17.20 4.89
C LYS A 189 -11.51 16.52 6.26
N LEU A 190 -12.63 16.00 6.76
CA LEU A 190 -12.66 15.26 8.03
C LEU A 190 -11.93 13.91 7.92
N GLU A 191 -12.13 13.14 6.85
CA GLU A 191 -11.39 11.90 6.62
C GLU A 191 -9.89 12.15 6.47
N GLN A 192 -9.50 13.24 5.79
CA GLN A 192 -8.09 13.63 5.69
C GLN A 192 -7.49 13.99 7.06
N PHE A 193 -8.22 14.74 7.88
CA PHE A 193 -7.80 15.05 9.24
C PHE A 193 -7.67 13.81 10.10
N LEU A 194 -8.69 12.95 10.14
CA LEU A 194 -8.68 11.69 10.86
C LEU A 194 -7.58 10.75 10.34
N GLY A 195 -7.31 10.77 9.03
CA GLY A 195 -6.23 10.04 8.42
C GLY A 195 -4.85 10.40 8.99
N ARG A 196 -4.61 11.67 9.29
CA ARG A 196 -3.35 12.13 9.92
C ARG A 196 -3.16 11.60 11.35
N VAL A 197 -4.25 11.37 12.08
CA VAL A 197 -4.20 10.92 13.46
C VAL A 197 -4.25 9.40 13.57
N MET A 198 -5.19 8.76 12.88
CA MET A 198 -5.52 7.35 13.03
C MET A 198 -5.57 6.57 11.69
N GLY A 199 -4.98 7.11 10.64
CA GLY A 199 -4.95 6.50 9.31
C GLY A 199 -4.16 5.20 9.24
N PHE A 200 -4.50 4.38 8.25
CA PHE A 200 -3.97 3.02 8.10
C PHE A 200 -2.65 2.97 7.31
N ALA A 201 -2.31 4.00 6.58
CA ALA A 201 -1.08 4.07 5.81
C ALA A 201 -0.04 5.00 6.45
N TRP A 202 1.22 4.58 6.43
CA TRP A 202 2.39 5.43 6.56
C TRP A 202 2.81 5.89 5.16
N TYR A 203 2.73 7.17 4.88
CA TYR A 203 3.36 7.81 3.73
C TYR A 203 4.75 8.28 4.15
N ILE A 204 5.76 7.67 3.58
CA ILE A 204 7.17 7.84 3.94
C ILE A 204 7.91 8.45 2.76
N SER A 205 8.64 9.54 3.01
CA SER A 205 9.61 10.10 2.08
C SER A 205 10.96 10.15 2.77
N ALA A 206 11.98 9.63 2.12
CA ALA A 206 13.32 9.57 2.66
C ALA A 206 14.35 9.73 1.53
N ARG A 207 15.55 10.24 1.82
CA ARG A 207 16.62 10.41 0.84
C ARG A 207 17.83 9.53 1.16
N LYS A 208 18.44 8.98 0.12
CA LYS A 208 19.76 8.37 0.25
C LYS A 208 20.79 9.46 0.52
N PRO A 209 21.72 9.30 1.46
CA PRO A 209 22.86 10.21 1.60
C PRO A 209 23.64 10.35 0.29
N ASP A 210 24.35 11.49 0.17
CA ASP A 210 25.25 11.75 -0.96
C ASP A 210 26.46 10.85 -0.91
#